data_591c4122222742aa510ea63c2935fe81
#
_entry.id   591c4122222742aa510ea63c2935fe81
#
_cell.length_a   1.000
_cell.length_b   1.000
_cell.length_c   1.000
_cell.angle_alpha   90.00
_cell.angle_beta   90.00
_cell.angle_gamma   90.00
#
_symmetry.space_group_name_H-M   'P 1'
#
loop_
_entity.id
_entity.type
_entity.pdbx_description
1 polymer ?
#
loop_
_entity_poly.entity_id
_entity_poly.type
_entity_poly.pdbx_seq_one_letter_code
_entity_poly.pdbx_strand_id
1 'polypeptide(L)'
;MPPLAVARSAATQPAVGTTTESTAALSSPASIVTLHQDNNTINAQTYTSRGVIAEPDAPLAWEYTQPDKVSFRMGGNFGNASASARFRGLGETLLLQLAQSNQNISQSVIRSSTGRELGPAELAAAQARIHSGVADNSINLTLKTASGKTVEITLSSQDNALAVQAQVQGGDLSKEELAALGAMAEGFESAIQGLTAVPPQLKLDALAQFDTGVFSSVDLTTRFKLDDDSTQSLELHADASQRQVRMSGAAGPARRP
;
A
#
# COMPACT_ATOMS: atom_id res chain seq x y z
N MET A 1 14.67 -8.93 63.44
CA MET A 1 15.95 -8.59 64.04
C MET A 1 16.95 -8.20 62.97
N PRO A 2 17.52 -7.06 63.09
CA PRO A 2 18.48 -6.44 62.14
C PRO A 2 19.88 -6.64 62.65
N PRO A 3 20.87 -5.86 62.29
CA PRO A 3 21.42 -5.29 61.07
C PRO A 3 22.94 -5.45 61.01
N LEU A 4 23.62 -4.71 60.21
CA LEU A 4 24.90 -3.99 60.38
C LEU A 4 25.67 -3.98 59.07
N ALA A 5 25.86 -2.89 58.46
CA ALA A 5 26.59 -1.66 58.74
C ALA A 5 28.07 -1.71 58.36
N VAL A 6 28.45 -0.81 57.52
CA VAL A 6 29.52 0.23 57.61
C VAL A 6 30.96 -0.19 57.29
N ALA A 7 31.59 0.53 56.36
CA ALA A 7 32.75 1.43 56.47
C ALA A 7 33.29 1.71 55.05
N ARG A 8 33.33 2.94 54.51
CA ARG A 8 34.20 4.10 54.77
C ARG A 8 35.70 3.81 54.80
N SER A 9 36.40 4.41 53.84
CA SER A 9 37.60 5.25 53.93
C SER A 9 38.14 5.54 52.57
N ALA A 10 38.18 6.70 52.08
CA ALA A 10 38.88 7.95 52.33
C ALA A 10 40.35 7.93 51.90
N ALA A 11 40.60 8.81 50.95
CA ALA A 11 41.72 9.74 50.77
C ALA A 11 43.13 9.20 50.47
N THR A 12 43.74 9.71 49.38
CA THR A 12 44.87 10.66 49.53
C THR A 12 45.41 11.02 48.13
N GLN A 13 45.43 12.30 47.78
CA GLN A 13 46.41 12.92 46.87
C GLN A 13 47.73 13.12 47.63
N PRO A 14 48.88 13.30 46.97
CA PRO A 14 49.29 14.57 46.38
C PRO A 14 50.21 14.43 45.12
N ALA A 15 50.13 15.35 44.23
CA ALA A 15 50.87 16.56 43.88
C ALA A 15 52.24 16.42 43.18
N VAL A 16 52.33 17.23 42.11
CA VAL A 16 53.44 18.10 41.65
C VAL A 16 54.49 17.52 40.69
N GLY A 17 54.64 18.25 39.56
CA GLY A 17 55.89 18.30 38.80
C GLY A 17 55.66 18.57 37.31
N THR A 18 55.51 19.78 36.94
CA THR A 18 56.26 20.76 36.13
C THR A 18 56.57 20.43 34.66
N THR A 19 56.00 21.26 33.81
CA THR A 19 56.54 22.04 32.71
C THR A 19 57.19 21.31 31.51
N THR A 20 56.66 21.49 30.32
CA THR A 20 57.28 22.30 29.23
C THR A 20 56.36 22.49 28.06
N GLU A 21 56.22 23.71 27.73
CA GLU A 21 55.89 24.43 26.50
C GLU A 21 55.70 23.72 25.17
N SER A 22 54.78 24.28 24.50
CA SER A 22 54.79 24.75 23.08
C SER A 22 54.13 23.90 22.04
N THR A 23 53.02 24.27 21.56
CA THR A 23 52.84 25.02 20.33
C THR A 23 51.36 25.29 20.09
N ALA A 24 51.05 26.52 19.84
CA ALA A 24 49.73 27.01 19.51
C ALA A 24 49.26 26.42 18.17
N ALA A 25 48.19 25.69 18.16
CA ALA A 25 47.35 25.48 17.01
C ALA A 25 46.05 26.26 17.23
N LEU A 26 45.86 27.26 16.39
CA LEU A 26 44.66 28.08 16.34
C LEU A 26 43.44 27.17 16.04
N SER A 27 42.73 26.78 17.07
CA SER A 27 41.41 26.21 16.90
C SER A 27 40.41 27.34 16.67
N SER A 28 40.03 27.48 15.41
CA SER A 28 38.84 28.27 15.06
C SER A 28 37.65 27.79 15.87
N PRO A 29 36.87 28.68 16.51
CA PRO A 29 35.68 28.28 17.20
C PRO A 29 34.72 27.65 16.21
N ALA A 30 34.29 26.42 16.48
CA ALA A 30 33.22 25.80 15.74
C ALA A 30 31.97 26.68 15.92
N SER A 31 31.48 27.25 14.82
CA SER A 31 30.21 27.96 14.81
C SER A 31 29.12 26.98 15.12
N ILE A 32 28.55 27.04 16.32
CA ILE A 32 27.31 26.32 16.64
C ILE A 32 26.18 27.08 15.95
N VAL A 33 25.73 26.59 14.81
CA VAL A 33 24.50 27.04 14.17
C VAL A 33 23.34 26.46 14.96
N THR A 34 22.73 27.24 15.83
CA THR A 34 21.46 26.89 16.47
C THR A 34 20.37 27.09 15.43
N LEU A 35 19.88 25.99 14.85
CA LEU A 35 18.67 26.01 14.04
C LEU A 35 17.49 26.29 14.97
N HIS A 36 16.98 27.49 14.92
CA HIS A 36 15.67 27.80 15.49
C HIS A 36 14.65 26.99 14.71
N GLN A 37 13.98 26.11 15.40
CA GLN A 37 12.87 25.35 14.87
C GLN A 37 11.62 26.24 14.97
N ASP A 38 11.49 27.15 14.02
CA ASP A 38 10.21 27.80 13.77
C ASP A 38 9.29 26.74 13.19
N ASN A 39 8.16 26.49 13.86
CA ASN A 39 7.10 25.55 13.46
C ASN A 39 6.34 26.01 12.19
N ASN A 40 7.05 26.55 11.24
CA ASN A 40 6.56 26.79 9.90
C ASN A 40 7.13 25.67 9.02
N THR A 41 6.28 24.86 8.45
CA THR A 41 6.59 23.76 7.54
C THR A 41 7.58 24.21 6.47
N ILE A 42 8.86 24.10 6.78
CA ILE A 42 9.90 24.19 5.76
C ILE A 42 9.84 22.87 5.03
N ASN A 43 9.26 22.87 3.84
CA ASN A 43 9.48 21.82 2.87
C ASN A 43 11.00 21.69 2.71
N ALA A 44 11.60 20.69 3.31
CA ALA A 44 13.00 20.38 3.13
C ALA A 44 13.22 20.10 1.63
N GLN A 45 13.75 21.08 0.93
CA GLN A 45 14.14 20.91 -0.48
C GLN A 45 15.27 19.91 -0.51
N THR A 46 14.95 18.68 -0.86
CA THR A 46 15.94 17.62 -1.01
C THR A 46 16.63 17.78 -2.36
N TYR A 47 17.96 17.91 -2.35
CA TYR A 47 18.73 17.91 -3.58
C TYR A 47 18.78 16.50 -4.16
N THR A 48 18.62 16.38 -5.48
CA THR A 48 18.90 15.13 -6.18
C THR A 48 20.39 14.80 -6.11
N SER A 49 20.78 13.56 -6.40
CA SER A 49 22.19 13.12 -6.47
C SER A 49 23.06 13.91 -7.47
N ARG A 50 22.44 14.75 -8.32
CA ARG A 50 23.10 15.67 -9.27
C ARG A 50 23.14 17.11 -8.78
N GLY A 51 22.78 17.39 -7.52
CA GLY A 51 22.78 18.75 -6.97
C GLY A 51 21.67 19.66 -7.49
N VAL A 52 20.70 19.12 -8.22
CA VAL A 52 19.53 19.88 -8.67
C VAL A 52 18.49 19.82 -7.55
N ILE A 53 17.85 20.97 -7.25
CA ILE A 53 16.71 20.99 -6.32
C ILE A 53 15.63 20.07 -6.88
N ALA A 54 15.24 19.04 -6.12
CA ALA A 54 14.12 18.22 -6.50
C ALA A 54 12.85 19.09 -6.44
N GLU A 55 12.11 19.19 -7.53
CA GLU A 55 10.79 19.79 -7.47
C GLU A 55 9.97 19.00 -6.43
N PRO A 56 9.26 19.70 -5.53
CA PRO A 56 8.42 19.01 -4.55
C PRO A 56 7.43 18.14 -5.31
N ASP A 57 7.38 16.86 -4.96
CA ASP A 57 6.37 15.96 -5.51
C ASP A 57 4.99 16.59 -5.35
N ALA A 58 4.20 16.58 -6.43
CA ALA A 58 2.84 17.08 -6.37
C ALA A 58 2.07 16.44 -5.20
N PRO A 59 1.30 17.22 -4.44
CA PRO A 59 0.59 16.71 -3.28
C PRO A 59 -0.34 15.57 -3.67
N LEU A 60 -0.44 14.58 -2.77
CA LEU A 60 -1.38 13.48 -2.93
C LEU A 60 -2.77 13.92 -2.48
N ALA A 61 -3.75 13.74 -3.35
CA ALA A 61 -5.15 13.95 -3.03
C ALA A 61 -5.81 12.62 -2.66
N TRP A 62 -6.34 12.55 -1.44
CA TRP A 62 -7.04 11.39 -0.91
C TRP A 62 -8.56 11.58 -0.97
N GLU A 63 -9.30 10.51 -1.23
CA GLU A 63 -10.77 10.51 -1.17
C GLU A 63 -11.26 10.74 0.26
N TYR A 64 -10.68 9.99 1.21
CA TYR A 64 -10.92 10.18 2.64
C TYR A 64 -9.61 10.42 3.37
N THR A 65 -9.60 11.38 4.28
CA THR A 65 -8.42 11.76 5.06
C THR A 65 -8.26 11.01 6.37
N GLN A 66 -9.19 10.12 6.71
CA GLN A 66 -9.14 9.30 7.93
C GLN A 66 -8.07 8.22 7.78
N PRO A 67 -7.09 8.13 8.69
CA PRO A 67 -6.07 7.11 8.63
C PRO A 67 -6.65 5.77 9.06
N ASP A 68 -6.77 4.85 8.12
CA ASP A 68 -7.08 3.45 8.37
C ASP A 68 -5.94 2.53 7.84
N LYS A 69 -6.08 1.23 8.06
CA LYS A 69 -5.05 0.26 7.61
C LYS A 69 -4.91 0.23 6.10
N VAL A 70 -6.02 0.39 5.38
CA VAL A 70 -6.05 0.40 3.91
C VAL A 70 -5.33 1.65 3.40
N SER A 71 -5.70 2.85 3.87
CA SER A 71 -5.07 4.11 3.50
C SER A 71 -3.57 4.12 3.82
N PHE A 72 -3.17 3.59 4.98
CA PHE A 72 -1.77 3.46 5.34
C PHE A 72 -1.00 2.57 4.35
N ARG A 73 -1.57 1.41 3.99
CA ARG A 73 -0.98 0.50 3.01
C ARG A 73 -0.89 1.13 1.62
N MET A 74 -1.96 1.80 1.18
CA MET A 74 -1.99 2.52 -0.09
C MET A 74 -0.91 3.59 -0.17
N GLY A 75 -0.72 4.38 0.89
CA GLY A 75 0.32 5.41 0.96
C GLY A 75 1.72 4.84 0.78
N GLY A 76 2.03 3.73 1.44
CA GLY A 76 3.30 3.02 1.30
C GLY A 76 3.52 2.41 -0.10
N ASN A 77 2.44 2.05 -0.78
CA ASN A 77 2.50 1.38 -2.08
C ASN A 77 2.43 2.36 -3.27
N PHE A 78 1.87 3.56 -3.08
CA PHE A 78 1.53 4.49 -4.16
C PHE A 78 2.71 4.87 -5.06
N GLY A 79 3.86 5.11 -4.46
CA GLY A 79 5.08 5.54 -5.17
C GLY A 79 5.77 4.46 -6.02
N ASN A 80 5.31 3.21 -5.95
CA ASN A 80 5.92 2.11 -6.69
C ASN A 80 5.53 2.12 -8.18
N ALA A 81 6.46 1.73 -9.05
CA ALA A 81 6.26 1.72 -10.49
C ALA A 81 5.46 0.48 -10.97
N SER A 82 5.64 -0.68 -10.33
CA SER A 82 5.00 -1.92 -10.79
C SER A 82 3.64 -2.16 -10.15
N ALA A 83 2.72 -2.77 -10.88
CA ALA A 83 1.42 -3.21 -10.36
C ALA A 83 1.58 -4.15 -9.15
N SER A 84 2.56 -5.05 -9.19
CA SER A 84 2.91 -5.96 -8.08
C SER A 84 3.19 -5.20 -6.79
N ALA A 85 4.01 -4.16 -6.85
CA ALA A 85 4.36 -3.39 -5.67
C ALA A 85 3.20 -2.48 -5.21
N ARG A 86 2.41 -1.94 -6.14
CA ARG A 86 1.24 -1.12 -5.82
C ARG A 86 0.12 -1.89 -5.12
N PHE A 87 -0.12 -3.14 -5.52
CA PHE A 87 -1.17 -3.98 -4.93
C PHE A 87 -0.73 -4.80 -3.71
N ARG A 88 0.55 -4.80 -3.37
CA ARG A 88 1.11 -5.63 -2.29
C ARG A 88 0.40 -5.41 -0.95
N GLY A 89 -0.16 -6.47 -0.41
CA GLY A 89 -0.85 -6.50 0.88
C GLY A 89 -2.20 -5.76 0.89
N LEU A 90 -2.64 -5.20 -0.25
CA LEU A 90 -3.93 -4.49 -0.33
C LEU A 90 -5.11 -5.46 -0.30
N GLY A 91 -5.02 -6.57 -1.01
CA GLY A 91 -6.08 -7.57 -1.04
C GLY A 91 -6.39 -8.14 0.33
N GLU A 92 -5.35 -8.60 1.04
CA GLU A 92 -5.47 -9.08 2.41
C GLU A 92 -6.02 -8.00 3.35
N THR A 93 -5.42 -6.79 3.33
CA THR A 93 -5.84 -5.71 4.23
C THR A 93 -7.29 -5.33 4.02
N LEU A 94 -7.75 -5.27 2.77
CA LEU A 94 -9.13 -4.90 2.41
C LEU A 94 -10.14 -5.95 2.86
N LEU A 95 -9.87 -7.25 2.61
CA LEU A 95 -10.72 -8.34 3.05
C LEU A 95 -10.80 -8.43 4.57
N LEU A 96 -9.66 -8.31 5.27
CA LEU A 96 -9.63 -8.31 6.73
C LEU A 96 -10.36 -7.10 7.33
N GLN A 97 -10.25 -5.92 6.73
CA GLN A 97 -10.97 -4.73 7.20
C GLN A 97 -12.47 -4.88 6.98
N LEU A 98 -12.90 -5.39 5.82
CA LEU A 98 -14.31 -5.70 5.55
C LEU A 98 -14.86 -6.74 6.53
N ALA A 99 -14.11 -7.83 6.76
CA ALA A 99 -14.48 -8.88 7.71
C ALA A 99 -14.63 -8.38 9.16
N GLN A 100 -13.84 -7.37 9.55
CA GLN A 100 -13.89 -6.78 10.89
C GLN A 100 -14.99 -5.72 11.05
N SER A 101 -15.23 -4.90 10.03
CA SER A 101 -16.15 -3.76 10.11
C SER A 101 -17.55 -4.07 9.61
N ASN A 102 -17.69 -5.05 8.71
CA ASN A 102 -18.92 -5.32 7.94
C ASN A 102 -19.48 -4.06 7.24
N GLN A 103 -18.56 -3.19 6.78
CA GLN A 103 -18.91 -1.92 6.14
C GLN A 103 -18.24 -1.82 4.76
N ASN A 104 -18.95 -1.24 3.82
CA ASN A 104 -18.37 -0.93 2.52
C ASN A 104 -17.17 0.01 2.66
N ILE A 105 -16.14 -0.26 1.87
CA ILE A 105 -14.89 0.49 1.87
C ILE A 105 -14.70 1.07 0.48
N SER A 106 -14.37 2.34 0.38
CA SER A 106 -13.91 3.01 -0.83
C SER A 106 -12.76 3.91 -0.45
N GLN A 107 -11.66 3.84 -1.17
CA GLN A 107 -10.53 4.76 -0.98
C GLN A 107 -9.75 4.92 -2.27
N SER A 108 -9.39 6.16 -2.57
CA SER A 108 -8.50 6.47 -3.66
C SER A 108 -7.45 7.50 -3.26
N VAL A 109 -6.29 7.40 -3.90
CA VAL A 109 -5.20 8.38 -3.80
C VAL A 109 -4.73 8.74 -5.20
N ILE A 110 -4.61 10.04 -5.47
CA ILE A 110 -4.33 10.58 -6.79
C ILE A 110 -3.23 11.63 -6.67
N ARG A 111 -2.26 11.59 -7.58
CA ARG A 111 -1.24 12.62 -7.76
C ARG A 111 -1.56 13.45 -9.00
N SER A 112 -1.49 14.76 -8.87
CA SER A 112 -1.65 15.65 -10.03
C SER A 112 -0.51 15.44 -11.04
N SER A 113 -0.85 15.24 -12.30
CA SER A 113 0.15 15.18 -13.38
C SER A 113 0.77 16.53 -13.73
N THR A 114 0.18 17.63 -13.28
CA THR A 114 0.62 18.99 -13.57
C THR A 114 1.46 19.61 -12.44
N GLY A 115 1.73 18.87 -11.35
CA GLY A 115 2.48 19.36 -10.20
C GLY A 115 1.71 20.33 -9.29
N ARG A 116 0.52 20.78 -9.69
CA ARG A 116 -0.36 21.65 -8.88
C ARG A 116 -1.40 20.83 -8.12
N GLU A 117 -1.96 21.38 -7.06
CA GLU A 117 -3.11 20.79 -6.37
C GLU A 117 -4.32 20.65 -7.33
N LEU A 118 -5.00 19.52 -7.26
CA LEU A 118 -6.20 19.26 -8.05
C LEU A 118 -7.38 20.06 -7.48
N GLY A 119 -8.10 20.76 -8.35
CA GLY A 119 -9.37 21.37 -7.97
C GLY A 119 -10.45 20.31 -7.66
N PRO A 120 -11.51 20.67 -6.91
CA PRO A 120 -12.54 19.69 -6.49
C PRO A 120 -13.19 18.93 -7.66
N ALA A 121 -13.47 19.60 -8.77
CA ALA A 121 -14.05 18.97 -9.96
C ALA A 121 -13.07 18.03 -10.68
N GLU A 122 -11.79 18.41 -10.74
CA GLU A 122 -10.74 17.56 -11.33
C GLU A 122 -10.50 16.32 -10.49
N LEU A 123 -10.47 16.48 -9.15
CA LEU A 123 -10.33 15.38 -8.21
C LEU A 123 -11.51 14.40 -8.34
N ALA A 124 -12.75 14.90 -8.33
CA ALA A 124 -13.95 14.07 -8.48
C ALA A 124 -13.95 13.31 -9.83
N ALA A 125 -13.55 13.95 -10.92
CA ALA A 125 -13.43 13.30 -12.21
C ALA A 125 -12.35 12.22 -12.25
N ALA A 126 -11.21 12.45 -11.59
CA ALA A 126 -10.12 11.49 -11.48
C ALA A 126 -10.50 10.28 -10.61
N GLN A 127 -11.20 10.52 -9.49
CA GLN A 127 -11.77 9.49 -8.62
C GLN A 127 -12.80 8.63 -9.38
N ALA A 128 -13.75 9.24 -10.07
CA ALA A 128 -14.73 8.51 -10.88
C ALA A 128 -14.06 7.64 -11.95
N ARG A 129 -12.98 8.13 -12.57
CA ARG A 129 -12.23 7.37 -13.58
C ARG A 129 -11.52 6.16 -12.97
N ILE A 130 -10.81 6.31 -11.86
CA ILE A 130 -10.06 5.20 -11.28
C ILE A 130 -11.00 4.12 -10.69
N HIS A 131 -12.18 4.50 -10.24
CA HIS A 131 -13.21 3.57 -9.77
C HIS A 131 -14.04 2.93 -10.88
N SER A 132 -14.01 3.44 -12.12
CA SER A 132 -14.83 2.92 -13.25
C SER A 132 -14.36 1.57 -13.80
N GLY A 133 -13.28 0.98 -13.27
CA GLY A 133 -12.72 -0.28 -13.74
C GLY A 133 -11.95 -0.20 -15.06
N VAL A 134 -11.73 1.00 -15.61
CA VAL A 134 -10.98 1.25 -16.86
C VAL A 134 -9.50 1.58 -16.58
N ALA A 135 -9.00 1.19 -15.41
CA ALA A 135 -7.61 1.39 -15.04
C ALA A 135 -6.67 0.49 -15.86
N ASP A 136 -5.41 0.93 -16.03
CA ASP A 136 -4.37 0.16 -16.70
C ASP A 136 -4.15 -1.21 -16.04
N ASN A 137 -4.22 -1.23 -14.70
CA ASN A 137 -4.14 -2.45 -13.92
C ASN A 137 -5.35 -2.55 -13.00
N SER A 138 -6.04 -3.68 -13.02
CA SER A 138 -7.19 -3.94 -12.17
C SER A 138 -7.26 -5.41 -11.72
N ILE A 139 -7.80 -5.60 -10.53
CA ILE A 139 -8.13 -6.90 -9.96
C ILE A 139 -9.54 -6.78 -9.40
N ASN A 140 -10.45 -7.63 -9.85
CA ASN A 140 -11.82 -7.71 -9.37
C ASN A 140 -12.08 -9.10 -8.84
N LEU A 141 -12.45 -9.20 -7.57
CA LEU A 141 -12.88 -10.43 -6.92
C LEU A 141 -14.35 -10.30 -6.55
N THR A 142 -15.17 -11.21 -7.08
CA THR A 142 -16.60 -11.30 -6.74
C THR A 142 -16.85 -12.62 -6.03
N LEU A 143 -17.42 -12.54 -4.84
CA LEU A 143 -17.82 -13.69 -4.03
C LEU A 143 -19.35 -13.68 -3.91
N LYS A 144 -19.99 -14.79 -4.25
CA LYS A 144 -21.42 -14.98 -3.97
C LYS A 144 -21.57 -15.89 -2.78
N THR A 145 -22.33 -15.46 -1.79
CA THR A 145 -22.62 -16.30 -0.62
C THR A 145 -23.76 -17.28 -0.90
N ALA A 146 -23.79 -18.37 -0.17
CA ALA A 146 -24.90 -19.32 -0.21
C ALA A 146 -26.24 -18.68 0.23
N SER A 147 -26.19 -17.61 1.01
CA SER A 147 -27.36 -16.81 1.41
C SER A 147 -27.85 -15.82 0.36
N GLY A 148 -27.18 -15.72 -0.80
CA GLY A 148 -27.55 -14.86 -1.92
C GLY A 148 -26.96 -13.44 -1.88
N LYS A 149 -26.04 -13.13 -0.99
CA LYS A 149 -25.32 -11.85 -0.97
C LYS A 149 -24.13 -11.88 -1.91
N THR A 150 -23.67 -10.71 -2.32
CA THR A 150 -22.50 -10.57 -3.18
C THR A 150 -21.49 -9.64 -2.51
N VAL A 151 -20.24 -10.07 -2.45
CA VAL A 151 -19.09 -9.26 -2.04
C VAL A 151 -18.26 -8.96 -3.27
N GLU A 152 -18.04 -7.68 -3.55
CA GLU A 152 -17.22 -7.22 -4.66
C GLU A 152 -16.00 -6.47 -4.13
N ILE A 153 -14.81 -6.90 -4.54
CA ILE A 153 -13.53 -6.28 -4.19
C ILE A 153 -12.88 -5.81 -5.48
N THR A 154 -12.53 -4.53 -5.55
CA THR A 154 -11.83 -3.95 -6.70
C THR A 154 -10.55 -3.27 -6.25
N LEU A 155 -9.45 -3.60 -6.91
CA LEU A 155 -8.17 -2.89 -6.83
C LEU A 155 -7.87 -2.31 -8.22
N SER A 156 -7.55 -1.03 -8.29
CA SER A 156 -7.30 -0.32 -9.55
C SER A 156 -6.05 0.54 -9.45
N SER A 157 -5.21 0.53 -10.48
CA SER A 157 -3.98 1.33 -10.52
C SER A 157 -3.72 1.90 -11.90
N GLN A 158 -3.37 3.17 -11.94
CA GLN A 158 -2.81 3.89 -13.08
C GLN A 158 -1.54 4.61 -12.63
N ASP A 159 -0.80 5.25 -13.54
CA ASP A 159 0.48 5.91 -13.22
C ASP A 159 0.38 6.85 -12.01
N ASN A 160 -0.66 7.67 -11.98
CA ASN A 160 -0.87 8.72 -10.99
C ASN A 160 -2.05 8.47 -10.04
N ALA A 161 -2.62 7.27 -10.03
CA ALA A 161 -3.78 6.94 -9.19
C ALA A 161 -3.73 5.49 -8.70
N LEU A 162 -4.23 5.28 -7.49
CA LEU A 162 -4.45 3.98 -6.87
C LEU A 162 -5.79 4.02 -6.15
N ALA A 163 -6.64 3.03 -6.37
CA ALA A 163 -7.94 2.94 -5.72
C ALA A 163 -8.24 1.51 -5.27
N VAL A 164 -9.00 1.41 -4.20
CA VAL A 164 -9.54 0.16 -3.68
C VAL A 164 -11.00 0.34 -3.33
N GLN A 165 -11.78 -0.72 -3.50
CA GLN A 165 -13.19 -0.75 -3.15
C GLN A 165 -13.58 -2.12 -2.66
N ALA A 166 -14.40 -2.17 -1.61
CA ALA A 166 -15.07 -3.37 -1.14
C ALA A 166 -16.54 -3.05 -0.89
N GLN A 167 -17.42 -3.78 -1.55
CA GLN A 167 -18.86 -3.58 -1.46
C GLN A 167 -19.55 -4.88 -1.15
N VAL A 168 -20.57 -4.80 -0.29
CA VAL A 168 -21.49 -5.89 0.01
C VAL A 168 -22.87 -5.51 -0.48
N GLN A 169 -23.46 -6.38 -1.28
CA GLN A 169 -24.81 -6.24 -1.82
C GLN A 169 -25.69 -7.35 -1.26
N GLY A 170 -26.96 -7.07 -1.02
CA GLY A 170 -27.93 -8.04 -0.48
C GLY A 170 -28.03 -8.04 1.04
N GLY A 171 -27.45 -7.05 1.72
CA GLY A 171 -27.51 -6.86 3.19
C GLY A 171 -26.22 -7.26 3.90
N ASP A 172 -26.18 -7.06 5.21
CA ASP A 172 -25.00 -7.31 6.04
C ASP A 172 -24.60 -8.79 6.03
N LEU A 173 -23.28 -9.04 6.03
CA LEU A 173 -22.74 -10.40 6.13
C LEU A 173 -22.96 -10.98 7.53
N SER A 174 -23.25 -12.29 7.59
CA SER A 174 -23.32 -13.01 8.85
C SER A 174 -21.92 -13.20 9.48
N LYS A 175 -21.88 -13.64 10.73
CA LYS A 175 -20.59 -13.90 11.41
C LYS A 175 -19.80 -15.01 10.71
N GLU A 176 -20.48 -16.02 10.20
CA GLU A 176 -19.90 -17.13 9.47
C GLU A 176 -19.33 -16.66 8.12
N GLU A 177 -20.08 -15.80 7.41
CA GLU A 177 -19.62 -15.21 6.15
C GLU A 177 -18.42 -14.28 6.36
N LEU A 178 -18.42 -13.47 7.42
CA LEU A 178 -17.28 -12.61 7.79
C LEU A 178 -16.04 -13.44 8.18
N ALA A 179 -16.23 -14.53 8.91
CA ALA A 179 -15.11 -15.43 9.27
C ALA A 179 -14.51 -16.12 8.03
N ALA A 180 -15.36 -16.61 7.13
CA ALA A 180 -14.93 -17.22 5.88
C ALA A 180 -14.24 -16.21 4.96
N LEU A 181 -14.74 -14.96 4.90
CA LEU A 181 -14.10 -13.87 4.15
C LEU A 181 -12.70 -13.57 4.69
N GLY A 182 -12.55 -13.51 6.01
CA GLY A 182 -11.24 -13.31 6.66
C GLY A 182 -10.27 -14.46 6.38
N ALA A 183 -10.76 -15.71 6.34
CA ALA A 183 -9.94 -16.88 6.01
C ALA A 183 -9.43 -16.88 4.56
N MET A 184 -10.14 -16.22 3.64
CA MET A 184 -9.71 -16.09 2.23
C MET A 184 -8.65 -15.00 2.01
N ALA A 185 -8.41 -14.12 2.98
CA ALA A 185 -7.59 -12.93 2.80
C ALA A 185 -6.15 -13.24 2.36
N GLU A 186 -5.49 -14.21 2.99
CA GLU A 186 -4.14 -14.64 2.64
C GLU A 186 -4.10 -15.30 1.26
N GLY A 187 -5.12 -16.12 0.93
CA GLY A 187 -5.26 -16.75 -0.38
C GLY A 187 -5.42 -15.74 -1.50
N PHE A 188 -6.21 -14.70 -1.26
CA PHE A 188 -6.38 -13.60 -2.23
C PHE A 188 -5.08 -12.82 -2.43
N GLU A 189 -4.37 -12.48 -1.35
CA GLU A 189 -3.07 -11.82 -1.46
C GLU A 189 -2.04 -12.68 -2.20
N SER A 190 -2.00 -13.99 -1.93
CA SER A 190 -1.13 -14.93 -2.64
C SER A 190 -1.44 -14.98 -4.14
N ALA A 191 -2.73 -14.93 -4.52
CA ALA A 191 -3.15 -14.84 -5.91
C ALA A 191 -2.68 -13.53 -6.55
N ILE A 192 -2.86 -12.38 -5.88
CA ILE A 192 -2.38 -11.07 -6.35
C ILE A 192 -0.87 -11.11 -6.60
N GLN A 193 -0.09 -11.57 -5.63
CA GLN A 193 1.36 -11.67 -5.74
C GLN A 193 1.81 -12.58 -6.89
N GLY A 194 1.12 -13.71 -7.07
CA GLY A 194 1.40 -14.61 -8.17
C GLY A 194 1.11 -13.99 -9.52
N LEU A 195 -0.07 -13.41 -9.70
CA LEU A 195 -0.52 -12.82 -10.96
C LEU A 195 0.29 -11.58 -11.39
N THR A 196 0.79 -10.84 -10.41
CA THR A 196 1.61 -9.65 -10.65
C THR A 196 3.12 -9.94 -10.69
N ALA A 197 3.55 -11.19 -10.49
CA ALA A 197 4.96 -11.59 -10.63
C ALA A 197 5.41 -11.58 -12.09
N VAL A 198 6.71 -11.48 -12.32
CA VAL A 198 7.32 -11.59 -13.66
C VAL A 198 8.34 -12.71 -13.64
N PRO A 199 8.08 -13.84 -14.33
CA PRO A 199 6.86 -14.21 -15.05
C PRO A 199 5.66 -14.47 -14.10
N PRO A 200 4.41 -14.32 -14.59
CA PRO A 200 3.22 -14.58 -13.80
C PRO A 200 3.13 -16.01 -13.27
N GLN A 201 2.69 -16.18 -12.03
CA GLN A 201 2.49 -17.47 -11.38
C GLN A 201 1.01 -17.62 -10.96
N LEU A 202 0.39 -18.72 -11.33
CA LEU A 202 -1.00 -19.01 -11.00
C LEU A 202 -1.10 -19.61 -9.58
N LYS A 203 -1.12 -18.78 -8.55
CA LYS A 203 -1.31 -19.19 -7.16
C LYS A 203 -2.78 -19.03 -6.76
N LEU A 204 -3.65 -19.77 -7.44
CA LEU A 204 -5.11 -19.64 -7.30
C LEU A 204 -5.74 -20.72 -6.41
N ASP A 205 -4.96 -21.70 -5.95
CA ASP A 205 -5.48 -22.84 -5.21
C ASP A 205 -6.25 -22.46 -3.94
N ALA A 206 -5.74 -21.49 -3.18
CA ALA A 206 -6.39 -21.04 -1.96
C ALA A 206 -7.71 -20.30 -2.22
N LEU A 207 -7.84 -19.59 -3.34
CA LEU A 207 -9.11 -19.01 -3.78
C LEU A 207 -10.09 -20.05 -4.31
N ALA A 208 -9.57 -21.10 -4.95
CA ALA A 208 -10.39 -22.16 -5.52
C ALA A 208 -10.85 -23.21 -4.48
N GLN A 209 -10.27 -23.21 -3.26
CA GLN A 209 -10.60 -24.12 -2.16
C GLN A 209 -11.41 -23.41 -1.07
N PHE A 210 -12.40 -22.60 -1.47
CA PHE A 210 -13.28 -21.92 -0.56
C PHE A 210 -14.33 -22.85 0.08
N ASP A 211 -14.91 -22.43 1.20
CA ASP A 211 -15.99 -23.15 1.86
C ASP A 211 -17.30 -23.01 1.05
N THR A 212 -17.69 -24.08 0.36
CA THR A 212 -18.91 -24.13 -0.46
C THR A 212 -20.20 -24.08 0.35
N GLY A 213 -20.15 -24.27 1.67
CA GLY A 213 -21.28 -24.05 2.57
C GLY A 213 -21.53 -22.57 2.82
N VAL A 214 -20.53 -21.72 2.65
CA VAL A 214 -20.61 -20.27 2.88
C VAL A 214 -20.65 -19.50 1.55
N PHE A 215 -19.78 -19.85 0.61
CA PHE A 215 -19.75 -19.21 -0.72
C PHE A 215 -20.25 -20.16 -1.81
N SER A 216 -21.12 -19.68 -2.66
CA SER A 216 -21.64 -20.43 -3.81
C SER A 216 -20.71 -20.31 -5.04
N SER A 217 -20.04 -19.16 -5.21
CA SER A 217 -19.03 -18.97 -6.25
C SER A 217 -17.97 -17.95 -5.86
N VAL A 218 -16.81 -18.09 -6.51
CA VAL A 218 -15.67 -17.18 -6.49
C VAL A 218 -15.32 -16.86 -7.93
N ASP A 219 -15.37 -15.59 -8.30
CA ASP A 219 -15.02 -15.06 -9.59
C ASP A 219 -13.88 -14.05 -9.43
N LEU A 220 -12.75 -14.27 -10.11
CA LEU A 220 -11.62 -13.36 -10.14
C LEU A 220 -11.34 -12.95 -11.57
N THR A 221 -11.35 -11.65 -11.82
CA THR A 221 -10.95 -11.06 -13.11
C THR A 221 -9.78 -10.12 -12.88
N THR A 222 -8.74 -10.26 -13.67
CA THR A 222 -7.59 -9.37 -13.63
C THR A 222 -7.25 -8.82 -15.00
N ARG A 223 -6.72 -7.61 -15.00
CA ARG A 223 -6.19 -6.96 -16.19
C ARG A 223 -4.91 -6.24 -15.82
N PHE A 224 -3.84 -6.49 -16.56
CA PHE A 224 -2.55 -5.83 -16.38
C PHE A 224 -2.03 -5.31 -17.71
N LYS A 225 -1.62 -4.06 -17.73
CA LYS A 225 -0.86 -3.46 -18.82
C LYS A 225 0.60 -3.86 -18.67
N LEU A 226 1.20 -4.34 -19.75
CA LEU A 226 2.60 -4.71 -19.82
C LEU A 226 3.45 -3.57 -20.41
N ASP A 227 4.78 -3.68 -20.28
CA ASP A 227 5.73 -2.63 -20.72
C ASP A 227 5.71 -2.35 -22.23
N ASP A 228 5.22 -3.31 -23.03
CA ASP A 228 5.07 -3.18 -24.48
C ASP A 228 3.70 -2.62 -24.90
N ASP A 229 2.94 -2.04 -23.95
CA ASP A 229 1.55 -1.59 -24.10
C ASP A 229 0.56 -2.72 -24.45
N SER A 230 0.96 -3.97 -24.40
CA SER A 230 0.03 -5.09 -24.45
C SER A 230 -0.74 -5.21 -23.14
N THR A 231 -1.86 -5.93 -23.19
CA THR A 231 -2.69 -6.18 -22.00
C THR A 231 -2.80 -7.67 -21.78
N GLN A 232 -2.55 -8.11 -20.56
CA GLN A 232 -2.81 -9.47 -20.11
C GLN A 232 -4.03 -9.48 -19.21
N SER A 233 -4.94 -10.44 -19.42
CA SER A 233 -6.07 -10.67 -18.53
C SER A 233 -6.17 -12.11 -18.12
N LEU A 234 -6.71 -12.34 -16.92
CA LEU A 234 -7.03 -13.65 -16.39
C LEU A 234 -8.44 -13.61 -15.80
N GLU A 235 -9.19 -14.65 -16.05
CA GLU A 235 -10.48 -14.92 -15.46
C GLU A 235 -10.44 -16.28 -14.75
N LEU A 236 -10.79 -16.30 -13.47
CA LEU A 236 -11.05 -17.51 -12.70
C LEU A 236 -12.52 -17.53 -12.34
N HIS A 237 -13.18 -18.65 -12.62
CA HIS A 237 -14.48 -18.97 -12.05
C HIS A 237 -14.37 -20.27 -11.29
N ALA A 238 -14.87 -20.29 -10.06
CA ALA A 238 -14.92 -21.48 -9.23
C ALA A 238 -16.28 -21.56 -8.50
N ASP A 239 -16.95 -22.70 -8.58
CA ASP A 239 -18.15 -23.03 -7.82
C ASP A 239 -18.06 -24.47 -7.30
N ALA A 240 -19.14 -24.99 -6.72
CA ALA A 240 -19.18 -26.35 -6.18
C ALA A 240 -18.98 -27.43 -7.25
N SER A 241 -19.25 -27.13 -8.53
CA SER A 241 -19.26 -28.10 -9.65
C SER A 241 -18.08 -27.96 -10.60
N GLN A 242 -17.52 -26.78 -10.73
CA GLN A 242 -16.48 -26.50 -11.73
C GLN A 242 -15.45 -25.47 -11.27
N ARG A 243 -14.28 -25.56 -11.85
CA ARG A 243 -13.20 -24.58 -11.75
C ARG A 243 -12.66 -24.31 -13.13
N GLN A 244 -12.73 -23.05 -13.56
CA GLN A 244 -12.29 -22.65 -14.89
C GLN A 244 -11.34 -21.46 -14.78
N VAL A 245 -10.21 -21.55 -15.47
CA VAL A 245 -9.25 -20.46 -15.61
C VAL A 245 -9.09 -20.15 -17.09
N ARG A 246 -9.21 -18.89 -17.46
CA ARG A 246 -8.94 -18.40 -18.82
C ARG A 246 -7.88 -17.32 -18.74
N MET A 247 -6.92 -17.39 -19.65
CA MET A 247 -5.93 -16.32 -19.83
C MET A 247 -6.04 -15.80 -21.25
N SER A 248 -5.99 -14.50 -21.40
CA SER A 248 -5.91 -13.86 -22.70
C SER A 248 -4.91 -12.71 -22.68
N GLY A 249 -4.27 -12.46 -23.80
CA GLY A 249 -3.36 -11.34 -24.01
C GLY A 249 -3.72 -10.65 -25.30
N ALA A 250 -3.90 -9.31 -25.26
CA ALA A 250 -4.03 -8.48 -26.45
C ALA A 250 -2.68 -7.83 -26.73
N ALA A 251 -2.18 -7.99 -27.98
CA ALA A 251 -0.98 -7.27 -28.41
C ALA A 251 -1.23 -5.77 -28.36
N GLY A 252 -0.25 -5.01 -27.84
CA GLY A 252 -0.27 -3.56 -27.90
C GLY A 252 -0.26 -3.05 -29.33
N PRO A 253 -0.61 -1.78 -29.59
CA PRO A 253 -0.54 -1.20 -30.92
C PRO A 253 0.90 -1.28 -31.45
N ALA A 254 1.05 -1.83 -32.66
CA ALA A 254 2.36 -1.95 -33.29
C ALA A 254 3.05 -0.57 -33.32
N ARG A 255 4.18 -0.42 -32.64
CA ARG A 255 5.02 0.77 -32.77
C ARG A 255 5.45 0.86 -34.24
N ARG A 256 4.97 1.86 -34.94
CA ARG A 256 5.49 2.15 -36.29
C ARG A 256 6.96 2.58 -36.15
N PRO A 257 7.83 2.09 -36.99
CA PRO A 257 9.27 2.43 -37.01
C PRO A 257 9.50 3.93 -37.25
#